data_4d49ab8610865845a541fb49336df48c
#
_entry.id   4d49ab8610865845a541fb49336df48c
#
_cell.length_a   1.000
_cell.length_b   1.000
_cell.length_c   1.000
_cell.angle_alpha   90.00
_cell.angle_beta   90.00
_cell.angle_gamma   90.00
#
_symmetry.space_group_name_H-M   'P 1'
#
loop_
_entity.id
_entity.type
_entity.pdbx_description
1 polymer ?
#
loop_
_entity_poly.entity_id
_entity_poly.type
_entity_poly.pdbx_seq_one_letter_code
_entity_poly.pdbx_strand_id
1 'polypeptide(L)'
;MAEDRIVWCIIIAGCFYFRKELTTEQILNHTPGNLLAAFFMMMGLFAVKSVSVVIYSGLLFAVSGMIFPMKFAIAVNFCGAAIMVTLPWLIGKKGGGTMVSSIMKKYPKTEKLKEICTGNGFILTFLLRVIGKIPSDVLSLYLGAIGIDYKVYFAGSMLG
;
A
#
# COMPACT_ATOMS: atom_id res chain seq x y z
N MET A 1 6.41 3.28 23.81
CA MET A 1 6.55 4.58 23.10
C MET A 1 7.94 4.83 22.48
N ALA A 2 9.05 4.47 23.14
CA ALA A 2 10.38 4.60 22.53
C ALA A 2 10.73 3.42 21.61
N GLU A 3 10.34 2.22 21.97
CA GLU A 3 10.60 0.99 21.19
C GLU A 3 9.90 1.02 19.82
N ASP A 4 8.67 1.50 19.75
CA ASP A 4 7.96 1.62 18.48
C ASP A 4 8.67 2.57 17.51
N ARG A 5 9.27 3.64 18.01
CA ARG A 5 10.06 4.59 17.20
C ARG A 5 11.32 3.96 16.63
N ILE A 6 12.00 3.13 17.44
CA ILE A 6 13.23 2.44 17.01
C ILE A 6 12.91 1.42 15.94
N VAL A 7 11.84 0.64 16.10
CA VAL A 7 11.39 -0.32 15.09
C VAL A 7 11.03 0.39 13.79
N TRP A 8 10.30 1.52 13.83
CA TRP A 8 9.99 2.32 12.65
C TRP A 8 11.24 2.94 12.01
N CYS A 9 12.21 3.41 12.81
CA CYS A 9 13.48 3.92 12.28
C CYS A 9 14.29 2.82 11.59
N ILE A 10 14.33 1.61 12.13
CA ILE A 10 15.03 0.46 11.54
C ILE A 10 14.34 0.04 10.24
N ILE A 11 13.01 -0.01 10.21
CA ILE A 11 12.23 -0.33 9.00
C ILE A 11 12.49 0.72 7.92
N ILE A 12 12.43 2.01 8.28
CA ILE A 12 12.67 3.12 7.34
C ILE A 12 14.13 3.13 6.85
N ALA A 13 15.10 2.93 7.74
CA ALA A 13 16.52 2.84 7.38
C ALA A 13 16.80 1.61 6.51
N GLY A 14 16.23 0.46 6.84
CA GLY A 14 16.29 -0.74 6.01
C GLY A 14 15.68 -0.51 4.62
N CYS A 15 14.52 0.11 4.54
CA CYS A 15 13.89 0.47 3.27
C CYS A 15 14.73 1.48 2.46
N PHE A 16 15.41 2.42 3.12
CA PHE A 16 16.27 3.40 2.46
C PHE A 16 17.58 2.76 1.94
N TYR A 17 18.11 1.80 2.68
CA TYR A 17 19.29 1.03 2.26
C TYR A 17 18.96 0.13 1.05
N PHE A 18 17.82 -0.54 1.08
CA PHE A 18 17.34 -1.38 -0.02
C PHE A 18 16.88 -0.59 -1.26
N ARG A 19 16.58 0.70 -1.13
CA ARG A 19 16.14 1.54 -2.26
C ARG A 19 17.15 1.60 -3.41
N LYS A 20 18.44 1.55 -3.10
CA LYS A 20 19.51 1.66 -4.10
C LYS A 20 19.68 0.40 -4.92
N GLU A 21 19.20 -0.73 -4.41
CA GLU A 21 19.44 -2.07 -4.94
C GLU A 21 18.23 -2.71 -5.62
N LEU A 22 17.01 -2.18 -5.42
CA LEU A 22 15.80 -2.72 -6.02
C LEU A 22 15.60 -2.21 -7.45
N THR A 23 16.50 -2.61 -8.33
CA THR A 23 16.36 -2.44 -9.77
C THR A 23 15.63 -3.65 -10.36
N THR A 24 14.89 -3.44 -11.46
CA THR A 24 14.17 -4.52 -12.17
C THR A 24 15.09 -5.72 -12.48
N GLU A 25 16.33 -5.46 -12.90
CA GLU A 25 17.31 -6.50 -13.23
C GLU A 25 17.72 -7.35 -12.01
N GLN A 26 17.85 -6.74 -10.84
CA GLN A 26 18.24 -7.47 -9.63
C GLN A 26 17.11 -8.36 -9.13
N ILE A 27 15.86 -7.90 -9.20
CA ILE A 27 14.70 -8.73 -8.86
C ILE A 27 14.62 -9.91 -9.82
N LEU A 28 14.81 -9.70 -11.11
CA LEU A 28 14.80 -10.75 -12.13
C LEU A 28 15.91 -11.78 -11.91
N ASN A 29 17.14 -11.31 -11.63
CA ASN A 29 18.29 -12.19 -11.40
C ASN A 29 18.18 -13.05 -10.13
N HIS A 30 17.45 -12.58 -9.12
CA HIS A 30 17.20 -13.32 -7.88
C HIS A 30 15.87 -14.09 -7.89
N THR A 31 15.12 -14.03 -8.98
CA THR A 31 13.85 -14.74 -9.08
C THR A 31 14.09 -16.24 -9.26
N PRO A 32 13.56 -17.09 -8.37
CA PRO A 32 13.70 -18.54 -8.49
C PRO A 32 13.08 -19.04 -9.80
N GLY A 33 13.70 -20.01 -10.45
CA GLY A 33 13.15 -20.67 -11.65
C GLY A 33 11.85 -21.45 -11.39
N ASN A 34 11.47 -21.61 -10.12
CA ASN A 34 10.21 -22.23 -9.72
C ASN A 34 9.11 -21.16 -9.59
N LEU A 35 8.02 -21.32 -10.34
CA LEU A 35 6.89 -20.38 -10.41
C LEU A 35 6.24 -20.12 -9.05
N LEU A 36 6.17 -21.14 -8.17
CA LEU A 36 5.63 -21.01 -6.81
C LEU A 36 6.55 -20.16 -5.92
N ALA A 37 7.85 -20.41 -5.98
CA ALA A 37 8.80 -19.62 -5.20
C ALA A 37 8.84 -18.16 -5.67
N ALA A 38 8.76 -17.93 -6.98
CA ALA A 38 8.63 -16.58 -7.56
C ALA A 38 7.35 -15.89 -7.10
N PHE A 39 6.23 -16.60 -6.99
CA PHE A 39 4.98 -16.07 -6.48
C PHE A 39 5.12 -15.58 -5.03
N PHE A 40 5.65 -16.41 -4.13
CA PHE A 40 5.83 -16.03 -2.72
C PHE A 40 6.82 -14.88 -2.57
N MET A 41 7.89 -14.86 -3.35
CA MET A 41 8.83 -13.75 -3.38
C MET A 41 8.14 -12.44 -3.78
N MET A 42 7.33 -12.46 -4.85
CA MET A 42 6.58 -11.28 -5.29
C MET A 42 5.56 -10.82 -4.25
N MET A 43 4.83 -11.75 -3.58
CA MET A 43 3.92 -11.39 -2.49
C MET A 43 4.65 -10.74 -1.32
N GLY A 44 5.84 -11.23 -0.97
CA GLY A 44 6.71 -10.62 0.02
C GLY A 44 7.14 -9.20 -0.37
N LEU A 45 7.53 -8.98 -1.62
CA LEU A 45 7.90 -7.66 -2.13
C LEU A 45 6.71 -6.69 -2.11
N PHE A 46 5.50 -7.14 -2.48
CA PHE A 46 4.30 -6.32 -2.37
C PHE A 46 3.97 -5.97 -0.91
N ALA A 47 4.18 -6.91 0.04
CA ALA A 47 3.97 -6.66 1.45
C ALA A 47 4.99 -5.63 2.00
N VAL A 48 6.28 -5.78 1.68
CA VAL A 48 7.33 -4.82 2.05
C VAL A 48 7.04 -3.44 1.46
N LYS A 49 6.65 -3.38 0.18
CA LYS A 49 6.24 -2.14 -0.48
C LYS A 49 5.07 -1.48 0.25
N SER A 50 4.10 -2.25 0.69
CA SER A 50 2.90 -1.76 1.38
C SER A 50 3.20 -0.96 2.66
N VAL A 51 4.29 -1.30 3.35
CA VAL A 51 4.76 -0.58 4.56
C VAL A 51 5.75 0.53 4.19
N SER A 52 6.41 0.40 3.03
CA SER A 52 7.44 1.32 2.55
C SER A 52 6.89 2.21 1.43
N VAL A 53 6.73 3.50 1.71
CA VAL A 53 6.31 4.51 0.72
C VAL A 53 7.36 4.73 -0.39
N VAL A 54 8.54 4.14 -0.25
CA VAL A 54 9.73 4.40 -1.08
C VAL A 54 9.72 3.62 -2.39
N ILE A 55 9.18 2.40 -2.40
CA ILE A 55 9.17 1.54 -3.58
C ILE A 55 8.02 1.94 -4.50
N TYR A 56 8.32 2.19 -5.78
CA TYR A 56 7.30 2.50 -6.77
C TYR A 56 6.52 1.23 -7.16
N SER A 57 5.20 1.24 -6.94
CA SER A 57 4.35 0.07 -7.19
C SER A 57 4.34 -0.38 -8.66
N GLY A 58 4.46 0.57 -9.59
CA GLY A 58 4.52 0.26 -11.02
C GLY A 58 5.70 -0.64 -11.41
N LEU A 59 6.83 -0.52 -10.70
CA LEU A 59 7.98 -1.40 -10.91
C LEU A 59 7.64 -2.86 -10.57
N LEU A 60 6.96 -3.11 -9.46
CA LEU A 60 6.56 -4.46 -9.06
C LEU A 60 5.55 -5.07 -10.04
N PHE A 61 4.61 -4.26 -10.55
CA PHE A 61 3.66 -4.71 -11.57
C PHE A 61 4.35 -5.06 -12.88
N ALA A 62 5.33 -4.25 -13.32
CA ALA A 62 6.11 -4.52 -14.52
C ALA A 62 6.94 -5.81 -14.37
N VAL A 63 7.67 -5.95 -13.26
CA VAL A 63 8.49 -7.15 -12.97
C VAL A 63 7.62 -8.41 -12.92
N SER A 64 6.46 -8.34 -12.29
CA SER A 64 5.50 -9.45 -12.28
C SER A 64 5.08 -9.85 -13.71
N GLY A 65 4.83 -8.88 -14.59
CA GLY A 65 4.50 -9.13 -15.99
C GLY A 65 5.64 -9.75 -16.81
N MET A 66 6.90 -9.53 -16.38
CA MET A 66 8.08 -10.11 -17.03
C MET A 66 8.37 -11.54 -16.55
N ILE A 67 8.08 -11.84 -15.28
CA ILE A 67 8.35 -13.15 -14.66
C ILE A 67 7.26 -14.18 -14.99
N PHE A 68 5.99 -13.75 -14.97
CA PHE A 68 4.86 -14.66 -15.06
C PHE A 68 4.19 -14.61 -16.44
N PRO A 69 3.66 -15.77 -16.94
CA PRO A 69 2.76 -15.77 -18.08
C PRO A 69 1.58 -14.83 -17.84
N MET A 70 1.08 -14.16 -18.88
CA MET A 70 0.09 -13.07 -18.78
C MET A 70 -1.10 -13.35 -17.85
N LYS A 71 -1.66 -14.55 -17.91
CA LYS A 71 -2.80 -14.93 -17.04
C LYS A 71 -2.41 -14.98 -15.56
N PHE A 72 -1.23 -15.52 -15.25
CA PHE A 72 -0.71 -15.58 -13.89
C PHE A 72 -0.26 -14.21 -13.40
N ALA A 73 0.36 -13.39 -14.26
CA ALA A 73 0.77 -12.03 -13.92
C ALA A 73 -0.43 -11.16 -13.46
N ILE A 74 -1.57 -11.27 -14.13
CA ILE A 74 -2.81 -10.57 -13.73
C ILE A 74 -3.24 -11.01 -12.33
N ALA A 75 -3.27 -12.31 -12.06
CA ALA A 75 -3.65 -12.83 -10.74
C ALA A 75 -2.66 -12.39 -9.65
N VAL A 76 -1.35 -12.48 -9.91
CA VAL A 76 -0.29 -12.03 -9.00
C VAL A 76 -0.42 -10.54 -8.70
N ASN A 77 -0.64 -9.71 -9.72
CA ASN A 77 -0.80 -8.28 -9.57
C ASN A 77 -2.07 -7.92 -8.79
N PHE A 78 -3.17 -8.64 -9.02
CA PHE A 78 -4.40 -8.43 -8.27
C PHE A 78 -4.22 -8.80 -6.79
N CYS A 79 -3.60 -9.95 -6.49
CA CYS A 79 -3.26 -10.34 -5.12
C CYS A 79 -2.29 -9.34 -4.46
N GLY A 80 -1.28 -8.90 -5.20
CA GLY A 80 -0.32 -7.89 -4.75
C GLY A 80 -1.00 -6.55 -4.43
N ALA A 81 -1.88 -6.08 -5.31
CA ALA A 81 -2.67 -4.87 -5.07
C ALA A 81 -3.56 -5.02 -3.83
N ALA A 82 -4.20 -6.17 -3.65
CA ALA A 82 -5.01 -6.46 -2.46
C ALA A 82 -4.17 -6.37 -1.17
N ILE A 83 -2.97 -6.93 -1.15
CA ILE A 83 -2.03 -6.83 -0.02
C ILE A 83 -1.64 -5.37 0.23
N MET A 84 -1.28 -4.62 -0.83
CA MET A 84 -0.86 -3.23 -0.73
C MET A 84 -1.94 -2.30 -0.16
N VAL A 85 -3.21 -2.58 -0.38
CA VAL A 85 -4.29 -1.77 0.21
C VAL A 85 -4.68 -2.27 1.60
N THR A 86 -4.66 -3.59 1.85
CA THR A 86 -5.13 -4.18 3.10
C THR A 86 -4.17 -3.91 4.26
N LEU A 87 -2.87 -4.08 4.07
CA LEU A 87 -1.89 -3.93 5.16
C LEU A 87 -1.88 -2.52 5.76
N PRO A 88 -1.78 -1.41 4.97
CA PRO A 88 -1.83 -0.07 5.54
C PRO A 88 -3.17 0.22 6.22
N TRP A 89 -4.29 -0.28 5.65
CA TRP A 89 -5.61 -0.11 6.28
C TRP A 89 -5.67 -0.78 7.67
N LEU A 90 -5.13 -2.00 7.80
CA LEU A 90 -5.06 -2.71 9.09
C LEU A 90 -4.19 -1.96 10.10
N ILE A 91 -3.04 -1.43 9.65
CA ILE A 91 -2.14 -0.63 10.49
C ILE A 91 -2.87 0.65 10.93
N GLY A 92 -3.55 1.33 10.00
CA GLY A 92 -4.35 2.52 10.29
C GLY A 92 -5.44 2.24 11.32
N LYS A 93 -6.18 1.15 11.17
CA LYS A 93 -7.24 0.74 12.10
C LYS A 93 -6.71 0.48 13.51
N LYS A 94 -5.50 -0.08 13.64
CA LYS A 94 -4.84 -0.28 14.94
C LYS A 94 -4.24 1.01 15.50
N GLY A 95 -3.78 1.92 14.65
CA GLY A 95 -3.09 3.18 15.04
C GLY A 95 -4.01 4.28 15.56
N GLY A 96 -5.31 4.22 15.27
CA GLY A 96 -6.34 5.10 15.85
C GLY A 96 -6.14 6.60 15.64
N GLY A 97 -6.66 7.39 16.58
CA GLY A 97 -6.78 8.84 16.48
C GLY A 97 -5.48 9.65 16.35
N THR A 98 -4.36 9.16 16.92
CA THR A 98 -3.04 9.82 16.80
C THR A 98 -2.53 9.83 15.36
N MET A 99 -2.84 8.78 14.61
CA MET A 99 -2.48 8.67 13.19
C MET A 99 -3.36 9.59 12.32
N VAL A 100 -4.65 9.67 12.63
CA VAL A 100 -5.60 10.59 11.97
C VAL A 100 -5.12 12.03 12.11
N SER A 101 -4.81 12.49 13.31
CA SER A 101 -4.39 13.86 13.56
C SER A 101 -3.10 14.24 12.83
N SER A 102 -2.15 13.31 12.71
CA SER A 102 -0.89 13.52 11.98
C SER A 102 -1.12 13.63 10.48
N ILE A 103 -2.00 12.80 9.91
CA ILE A 103 -2.31 12.81 8.48
C ILE A 103 -3.14 14.04 8.11
N MET A 104 -4.13 14.42 8.95
CA MET A 104 -4.96 15.61 8.74
C MET A 104 -4.14 16.91 8.76
N LYS A 105 -3.15 17.03 9.64
CA LYS A 105 -2.21 18.16 9.65
C LYS A 105 -1.46 18.29 8.33
N LYS A 106 -1.08 17.18 7.71
CA LYS A 106 -0.31 17.17 6.45
C LYS A 106 -1.22 17.32 5.22
N TYR A 107 -2.46 16.86 5.29
CA TYR A 107 -3.42 16.86 4.18
C TYR A 107 -4.79 17.41 4.60
N PRO A 108 -4.94 18.72 4.87
CA PRO A 108 -6.17 19.30 5.43
C PRO A 108 -7.41 19.16 4.52
N LYS A 109 -7.19 18.91 3.23
CA LYS A 109 -8.30 18.70 2.27
C LYS A 109 -9.06 17.38 2.49
N THR A 110 -8.47 16.41 3.18
CA THR A 110 -9.15 15.14 3.50
C THR A 110 -10.33 15.32 4.44
N GLU A 111 -10.27 16.31 5.33
CA GLU A 111 -11.35 16.63 6.27
C GLU A 111 -12.58 17.17 5.55
N LYS A 112 -12.38 18.10 4.63
CA LYS A 112 -13.48 18.65 3.80
C LYS A 112 -14.15 17.59 2.94
N LEU A 113 -13.39 16.66 2.39
CA LEU A 113 -13.94 15.55 1.61
C LEU A 113 -14.71 14.56 2.49
N LYS A 114 -14.27 14.34 3.73
CA LYS A 114 -15.00 13.54 4.71
C LYS A 114 -16.35 14.15 5.03
N GLU A 115 -16.43 15.47 5.22
CA GLU A 115 -17.68 16.20 5.47
C GLU A 115 -18.64 16.13 4.27
N ILE A 116 -18.13 16.30 3.04
CA ILE A 116 -18.94 16.26 1.81
C ILE A 116 -19.48 14.84 1.55
N CYS A 117 -18.71 13.82 1.85
CA CYS A 117 -19.09 12.42 1.63
C CYS A 117 -19.73 11.77 2.86
N THR A 118 -20.35 12.57 3.74
CA THR A 118 -20.99 12.10 4.98
C THR A 118 -21.96 10.95 4.69
N GLY A 119 -21.60 9.76 5.16
CA GLY A 119 -22.43 8.55 5.07
C GLY A 119 -22.02 7.52 4.02
N ASN A 120 -21.23 7.86 2.99
CA ASN A 120 -20.85 6.90 1.98
C ASN A 120 -19.32 6.70 1.89
N GLY A 121 -18.81 5.74 2.69
CA GLY A 121 -17.38 5.39 2.72
C GLY A 121 -16.81 4.92 1.38
N PHE A 122 -17.66 4.35 0.50
CA PHE A 122 -17.24 3.93 -0.83
C PHE A 122 -16.91 5.15 -1.71
N ILE A 123 -17.81 6.12 -1.79
CA ILE A 123 -17.60 7.33 -2.58
C ILE A 123 -16.39 8.10 -2.06
N LEU A 124 -16.24 8.21 -0.75
CA LEU A 124 -15.08 8.86 -0.13
C LEU A 124 -13.77 8.16 -0.53
N THR A 125 -13.71 6.84 -0.43
CA THR A 125 -12.51 6.06 -0.78
C THR A 125 -12.18 6.21 -2.26
N PHE A 126 -13.17 6.06 -3.12
CA PHE A 126 -13.02 6.16 -4.56
C PHE A 126 -12.52 7.56 -4.99
N LEU A 127 -13.19 8.63 -4.53
CA LEU A 127 -12.83 10.00 -4.88
C LEU A 127 -11.41 10.37 -4.40
N LEU A 128 -11.05 9.98 -3.17
CA LEU A 128 -9.72 10.26 -2.64
C LEU A 128 -8.62 9.56 -3.45
N ARG A 129 -8.89 8.38 -4.01
CA ARG A 129 -7.93 7.67 -4.88
C ARG A 129 -7.84 8.30 -6.26
N VAL A 130 -8.97 8.63 -6.88
CA VAL A 130 -9.01 9.26 -8.22
C VAL A 130 -8.34 10.63 -8.21
N ILE A 131 -8.49 11.41 -7.14
CA ILE A 131 -7.84 12.73 -7.00
C ILE A 131 -6.30 12.59 -6.97
N GLY A 132 -5.75 11.45 -6.51
CA GLY A 132 -4.34 11.09 -6.62
C GLY A 132 -3.33 12.00 -5.92
N LYS A 133 -3.77 13.01 -5.14
CA LYS A 133 -2.89 13.97 -4.46
C LYS A 133 -2.22 13.42 -3.21
N ILE A 134 -2.71 12.31 -2.70
CA ILE A 134 -2.23 11.67 -1.48
C ILE A 134 -1.65 10.31 -1.86
N PRO A 135 -0.44 9.96 -1.39
CA PRO A 135 0.10 8.62 -1.61
C PRO A 135 -0.90 7.54 -1.16
N SER A 136 -1.12 6.53 -1.98
CA SER A 136 -2.11 5.47 -1.75
C SER A 136 -1.98 4.78 -0.39
N ASP A 137 -0.74 4.64 0.09
CA ASP A 137 -0.43 3.99 1.36
C ASP A 137 -0.86 4.86 2.55
N VAL A 138 -0.60 6.18 2.47
CA VAL A 138 -1.03 7.17 3.48
C VAL A 138 -2.55 7.25 3.51
N LEU A 139 -3.18 7.23 2.34
CA LEU A 139 -4.64 7.24 2.23
C LEU A 139 -5.26 5.99 2.87
N SER A 140 -4.67 4.82 2.62
CA SER A 140 -5.12 3.55 3.21
C SER A 140 -5.00 3.56 4.74
N LEU A 141 -3.89 4.09 5.27
CA LEU A 141 -3.71 4.32 6.71
C LEU A 141 -4.80 5.23 7.29
N TYR A 142 -5.09 6.34 6.61
CA TYR A 142 -6.12 7.29 7.04
C TYR A 142 -7.52 6.67 7.06
N LEU A 143 -7.91 5.99 5.96
CA LEU A 143 -9.22 5.37 5.84
C LEU A 143 -9.43 4.23 6.86
N GLY A 144 -8.37 3.49 7.17
CA GLY A 144 -8.37 2.50 8.25
C GLY A 144 -8.54 3.15 9.62
N ALA A 145 -7.82 4.25 9.89
CA ALA A 145 -7.82 4.94 11.17
C ALA A 145 -9.15 5.66 11.48
N ILE A 146 -9.88 6.14 10.47
CA ILE A 146 -11.24 6.70 10.64
C ILE A 146 -12.33 5.62 10.73
N GLY A 147 -11.97 4.33 10.61
CA GLY A 147 -12.89 3.23 10.86
C GLY A 147 -13.85 2.89 9.71
N ILE A 148 -13.50 3.21 8.45
CA ILE A 148 -14.31 2.78 7.31
C ILE A 148 -14.36 1.27 7.25
N ASP A 149 -15.55 0.69 6.97
CA ASP A 149 -15.72 -0.74 6.81
C ASP A 149 -14.78 -1.29 5.70
N TYR A 150 -14.15 -2.43 6.00
CA TYR A 150 -13.14 -3.01 5.10
C TYR A 150 -13.69 -3.33 3.71
N LYS A 151 -14.91 -3.87 3.62
CA LYS A 151 -15.51 -4.26 2.34
C LYS A 151 -15.74 -3.04 1.44
N VAL A 152 -16.26 -1.99 2.03
CA VAL A 152 -16.52 -0.70 1.37
C VAL A 152 -15.23 -0.03 0.92
N TYR A 153 -14.23 -0.02 1.82
CA TYR A 153 -12.90 0.48 1.55
C TYR A 153 -12.21 -0.30 0.43
N PHE A 154 -12.22 -1.64 0.51
CA PHE A 154 -11.57 -2.50 -0.47
C PHE A 154 -12.17 -2.33 -1.87
N ALA A 155 -13.50 -2.36 -1.97
CA ALA A 155 -14.20 -2.14 -3.23
C ALA A 155 -13.88 -0.76 -3.85
N GLY A 156 -13.96 0.31 -3.06
CA GLY A 156 -13.62 1.65 -3.52
C GLY A 156 -12.13 1.80 -3.89
N SER A 157 -11.25 1.02 -3.27
CA SER A 157 -9.82 1.02 -3.54
C SER A 157 -9.41 0.22 -4.78
N MET A 158 -10.15 -0.82 -5.14
CA MET A 158 -9.88 -1.63 -6.34
C MET A 158 -10.43 -0.96 -7.61
N LEU A 159 -11.42 -0.09 -7.49
CA LEU A 159 -12.05 0.61 -8.60
C LEU A 159 -11.48 2.03 -8.84
N GLY A 160 -10.83 2.62 -7.85
CA GLY A 160 -10.18 3.95 -7.94
C GLY A 160 -8.68 3.85 -8.03
#